data_567340f19d89b1e82bdf115910d9596f
#
_entry.id   567340f19d89b1e82bdf115910d9596f
#
_cell.length_a   1.000
_cell.length_b   1.000
_cell.length_c   1.000
_cell.angle_alpha   90.00
_cell.angle_beta   90.00
_cell.angle_gamma   90.00
#
_symmetry.space_group_name_H-M   'P 1'
#
loop_
_entity.id
_entity.type
_entity.pdbx_description
1 polymer ?
#
loop_
_entity_poly.entity_id
_entity_poly.type
_entity_poly.pdbx_seq_one_letter_code
_entity_poly.pdbx_strand_id
1 'polypeptide(L)'
;VTDRRADSGAAADPADPRPLVLVAVGTDHHPFTRLIDWADTYAAERPEVRVLVQHGATPAPGTAEGVGLIDRDRLGAAMRAAAAVVTHGGPATISEARAAGRLPIAVARDPELGEHVDDHQLRFVARLDSARMVRSCSSYQQFAATVDKALAQPADFRVAEEPGEGPEAVALRAGRLIDLLIRDTRADRPLPAAPPPGAPDTPEWPDVTVVVPTRDRPDLLRRTLRHIAGQDYPGTVRTLVVYDQEEPDPALARTGGSRPVGVLRNTGRPGLAGARNTGVLAAGTELVAFCDDDDTWLPGKLRAQVEVMRAEPETELVCCGIRVVYGHAEAERVLDRTCVEFGDLLRSRLTELHPSTFLLRRSALVEGAGGVNEEIPGSYAEDYELLLRLARRGPIRNVPAAHVRVLWHARSHFGGRWQTISTALRWLLAAYPEFRLVPRGFARVAGQIAFAEAAAGRRAAALEWAVAALRAHPGEARAYLAAAVTCGLPPGVVLRALHRRGRGL
;
A
#
# COMPACT_ATOMS: atom_id res chain seq x y z
N VAL A 1 -9.60 -39.43 22.76
CA VAL A 1 -9.21 -39.13 24.14
C VAL A 1 -8.08 -38.14 24.08
N THR A 2 -8.43 -36.96 24.34
CA THR A 2 -7.76 -35.69 24.57
C THR A 2 -6.53 -35.77 25.44
N ASP A 3 -5.44 -35.15 25.02
CA ASP A 3 -4.51 -34.56 25.99
C ASP A 3 -4.32 -33.05 25.64
N ARG A 4 -5.12 -32.22 26.32
CA ARG A 4 -4.91 -30.80 26.48
C ARG A 4 -3.88 -30.63 27.60
N ARG A 5 -2.61 -30.55 27.27
CA ARG A 5 -1.65 -29.89 28.15
C ARG A 5 -1.54 -28.45 27.68
N ALA A 6 -2.11 -27.58 28.50
CA ALA A 6 -2.04 -26.14 28.38
C ALA A 6 -0.57 -25.72 28.30
N ASP A 7 -0.28 -24.95 27.25
CA ASP A 7 0.96 -24.20 27.03
C ASP A 7 1.05 -23.10 28.12
N SER A 8 1.59 -23.46 29.28
CA SER A 8 1.86 -22.54 30.39
C SER A 8 3.21 -21.87 30.12
N GLY A 9 3.13 -20.76 29.42
CA GLY A 9 4.03 -19.62 29.39
C GLY A 9 5.48 -19.81 29.86
N ALA A 10 6.39 -20.15 28.95
CA ALA A 10 7.79 -19.82 29.12
C ALA A 10 8.02 -18.32 28.90
N ALA A 11 7.58 -17.48 29.85
CA ALA A 11 8.16 -16.17 30.07
C ALA A 11 9.59 -16.36 30.57
N ALA A 12 10.51 -15.43 30.23
CA ALA A 12 11.86 -15.45 30.78
C ALA A 12 11.79 -15.73 32.29
N ASP A 13 12.23 -16.90 32.71
CA ASP A 13 12.29 -17.23 34.12
C ASP A 13 13.34 -16.32 34.77
N PRO A 14 12.95 -15.36 35.59
CA PRO A 14 13.89 -14.44 36.21
C PRO A 14 14.84 -15.14 37.20
N ALA A 15 14.64 -16.42 37.51
CA ALA A 15 15.45 -17.21 38.41
C ALA A 15 16.60 -17.96 37.70
N ASP A 16 16.62 -18.06 36.36
CA ASP A 16 17.70 -18.72 35.62
C ASP A 16 18.89 -17.74 35.42
N PRO A 17 20.07 -18.00 36.01
CA PRO A 17 21.22 -17.12 35.94
C PRO A 17 21.94 -17.12 34.58
N ARG A 18 21.60 -18.04 33.68
CA ARG A 18 22.24 -18.16 32.36
C ARG A 18 21.90 -16.98 31.45
N PRO A 19 22.85 -16.45 30.67
CA PRO A 19 22.54 -15.40 29.71
C PRO A 19 21.52 -15.92 28.66
N LEU A 20 20.47 -15.13 28.42
CA LEU A 20 19.40 -15.47 27.49
C LEU A 20 19.77 -15.03 26.08
N VAL A 21 19.72 -15.96 25.14
CA VAL A 21 19.69 -15.69 23.68
C VAL A 21 18.25 -15.92 23.18
N LEU A 22 17.62 -14.88 22.67
CA LEU A 22 16.29 -14.95 22.09
C LEU A 22 16.37 -15.09 20.57
N VAL A 23 15.75 -16.12 20.00
CA VAL A 23 15.62 -16.32 18.55
C VAL A 23 14.16 -16.16 18.15
N ALA A 24 13.85 -15.23 17.25
CA ALA A 24 12.50 -14.94 16.78
C ALA A 24 12.39 -15.14 15.26
N VAL A 25 11.66 -16.20 14.83
CA VAL A 25 11.48 -16.53 13.40
C VAL A 25 10.28 -15.81 12.75
N GLY A 26 9.51 -15.04 13.54
CA GLY A 26 8.33 -14.31 13.06
C GLY A 26 7.08 -15.17 12.95
N THR A 27 6.10 -14.64 12.22
CA THR A 27 4.75 -15.23 12.07
C THR A 27 4.47 -15.75 10.65
N ASP A 28 5.49 -15.84 9.80
CA ASP A 28 5.37 -16.39 8.44
C ASP A 28 5.06 -17.89 8.50
N HIS A 29 4.24 -18.35 7.55
CA HIS A 29 3.83 -19.76 7.47
C HIS A 29 4.88 -20.67 6.80
N HIS A 30 5.87 -20.11 6.11
CA HIS A 30 6.97 -20.89 5.58
C HIS A 30 7.90 -21.35 6.72
N PRO A 31 8.26 -22.62 6.77
CA PRO A 31 9.16 -23.12 7.82
C PRO A 31 10.56 -22.46 7.69
N PHE A 32 11.16 -22.16 8.83
CA PHE A 32 12.52 -21.64 8.89
C PHE A 32 13.43 -22.62 9.64
N THR A 33 13.42 -23.88 9.19
CA THR A 33 14.09 -25.01 9.83
C THR A 33 15.58 -24.74 10.03
N ARG A 34 16.26 -24.16 9.05
CA ARG A 34 17.69 -23.79 9.13
C ARG A 34 18.01 -22.96 10.37
N LEU A 35 17.24 -21.94 10.69
CA LEU A 35 17.48 -21.11 11.86
C LEU A 35 17.18 -21.82 13.16
N ILE A 36 16.17 -22.69 13.18
CA ILE A 36 15.87 -23.56 14.33
C ILE A 36 17.02 -24.54 14.58
N ASP A 37 17.51 -25.19 13.53
CA ASP A 37 18.63 -26.14 13.61
C ASP A 37 19.92 -25.45 14.11
N TRP A 38 20.16 -24.21 13.69
CA TRP A 38 21.28 -23.42 14.18
C TRP A 38 21.13 -23.09 15.67
N ALA A 39 19.93 -22.71 16.11
CA ALA A 39 19.64 -22.44 17.50
C ALA A 39 19.79 -23.69 18.39
N ASP A 40 19.32 -24.84 17.91
CA ASP A 40 19.48 -26.15 18.59
C ASP A 40 20.92 -26.59 18.70
N THR A 41 21.67 -26.49 17.60
CA THR A 41 23.11 -26.81 17.60
C THR A 41 23.85 -25.92 18.56
N TYR A 42 23.57 -24.61 18.55
CA TYR A 42 24.20 -23.66 19.46
C TYR A 42 23.86 -23.95 20.93
N ALA A 43 22.59 -24.28 21.24
CA ALA A 43 22.18 -24.64 22.59
C ALA A 43 22.88 -25.93 23.11
N ALA A 44 23.08 -26.91 22.21
CA ALA A 44 23.80 -28.16 22.55
C ALA A 44 25.30 -27.87 22.79
N GLU A 45 25.94 -27.01 22.03
CA GLU A 45 27.36 -26.64 22.16
C GLU A 45 27.64 -25.69 23.33
N ARG A 46 26.62 -24.97 23.83
CA ARG A 46 26.73 -23.90 24.87
C ARG A 46 25.70 -24.12 25.98
N PRO A 47 25.79 -25.18 26.78
CA PRO A 47 24.81 -25.49 27.86
C PRO A 47 24.76 -24.40 28.95
N GLU A 48 25.78 -23.55 29.05
CA GLU A 48 25.85 -22.37 29.93
C GLU A 48 25.02 -21.18 29.42
N VAL A 49 24.45 -21.27 28.21
CA VAL A 49 23.60 -20.24 27.60
C VAL A 49 22.18 -20.75 27.52
N ARG A 50 21.21 -19.95 27.91
CA ARG A 50 19.80 -20.23 27.73
C ARG A 50 19.34 -19.74 26.35
N VAL A 51 18.88 -20.65 25.48
CA VAL A 51 18.39 -20.30 24.15
C VAL A 51 16.88 -20.49 24.11
N LEU A 52 16.14 -19.40 23.93
CA LEU A 52 14.68 -19.39 23.77
C LEU A 52 14.31 -19.08 22.32
N VAL A 53 13.56 -19.97 21.69
CA VAL A 53 13.17 -19.88 20.28
C VAL A 53 11.67 -19.68 20.15
N GLN A 54 11.26 -18.54 19.62
CA GLN A 54 9.89 -18.36 19.12
C GLN A 54 9.85 -18.90 17.69
N HIS A 55 9.30 -20.13 17.54
CA HIS A 55 9.43 -20.91 16.31
C HIS A 55 8.24 -20.74 15.33
N GLY A 56 7.13 -20.08 15.71
CA GLY A 56 5.98 -19.83 14.85
C GLY A 56 5.39 -21.11 14.24
N ALA A 57 5.29 -21.13 12.91
CA ALA A 57 4.81 -22.30 12.15
C ALA A 57 5.89 -23.36 11.90
N THR A 58 7.17 -23.08 12.24
CA THR A 58 8.27 -24.03 12.11
C THR A 58 8.17 -25.09 13.24
N PRO A 59 8.58 -26.34 13.01
CA PRO A 59 8.66 -27.35 14.08
C PRO A 59 9.47 -26.82 15.27
N ALA A 60 9.07 -27.23 16.47
CA ALA A 60 9.73 -26.82 17.70
C ALA A 60 11.18 -27.35 17.74
N PRO A 61 12.11 -26.60 18.39
CA PRO A 61 13.47 -27.06 18.61
C PRO A 61 13.50 -28.31 19.50
N GLY A 62 14.57 -29.07 19.40
CA GLY A 62 14.76 -30.31 20.21
C GLY A 62 15.56 -30.08 21.49
N THR A 63 16.52 -29.16 21.47
CA THR A 63 17.46 -28.86 22.58
C THR A 63 17.17 -27.49 23.20
N ALA A 64 16.96 -26.46 22.37
CA ALA A 64 16.62 -25.12 22.82
C ALA A 64 15.19 -25.09 23.39
N GLU A 65 14.89 -24.08 24.21
CA GLU A 65 13.53 -23.86 24.71
C GLU A 65 12.65 -23.33 23.57
N GLY A 66 11.59 -24.09 23.20
CA GLY A 66 10.67 -23.72 22.13
C GLY A 66 9.38 -23.09 22.64
N VAL A 67 8.91 -22.04 21.97
CA VAL A 67 7.57 -21.47 22.16
C VAL A 67 6.96 -21.15 20.80
N GLY A 68 5.69 -21.48 20.56
CA GLY A 68 5.05 -21.28 19.27
C GLY A 68 4.94 -19.80 18.92
N LEU A 69 3.99 -19.11 19.49
CA LEU A 69 3.82 -17.65 19.32
C LEU A 69 3.86 -16.97 20.69
N ILE A 70 4.54 -15.86 20.77
CA ILE A 70 4.59 -14.98 21.95
C ILE A 70 3.78 -13.72 21.63
N ASP A 71 2.96 -13.27 22.59
CA ASP A 71 2.29 -11.97 22.42
C ASP A 71 3.33 -10.82 22.38
N ARG A 72 2.93 -9.70 21.79
CA ARG A 72 3.83 -8.58 21.51
C ARG A 72 4.51 -8.01 22.77
N ASP A 73 3.78 -7.91 23.87
CA ASP A 73 4.28 -7.29 25.09
C ASP A 73 5.31 -8.21 25.77
N ARG A 74 5.04 -9.52 25.80
CA ARG A 74 5.95 -10.55 26.29
C ARG A 74 7.19 -10.68 25.40
N LEU A 75 7.03 -10.64 24.06
CA LEU A 75 8.16 -10.66 23.13
C LEU A 75 9.07 -9.46 23.36
N GLY A 76 8.50 -8.26 23.50
CA GLY A 76 9.25 -7.03 23.81
C GLY A 76 9.98 -7.13 25.16
N ALA A 77 9.35 -7.71 26.19
CA ALA A 77 9.98 -7.94 27.49
C ALA A 77 11.15 -8.94 27.37
N ALA A 78 10.96 -10.05 26.63
CA ALA A 78 12.02 -11.03 26.37
C ALA A 78 13.20 -10.42 25.59
N MET A 79 12.94 -9.57 24.58
CA MET A 79 13.97 -8.83 23.83
C MET A 79 14.77 -7.92 24.75
N ARG A 80 14.14 -7.21 25.67
CA ARG A 80 14.85 -6.35 26.65
C ARG A 80 15.71 -7.16 27.62
N ALA A 81 15.23 -8.31 28.05
CA ALA A 81 15.94 -9.21 28.99
C ALA A 81 17.10 -9.97 28.31
N ALA A 82 16.98 -10.28 27.02
CA ALA A 82 17.95 -11.10 26.31
C ALA A 82 19.35 -10.43 26.24
N ALA A 83 20.42 -11.20 26.42
CA ALA A 83 21.78 -10.77 26.18
C ALA A 83 22.06 -10.60 24.68
N ALA A 84 21.48 -11.47 23.84
CA ALA A 84 21.50 -11.35 22.39
C ALA A 84 20.12 -11.61 21.80
N VAL A 85 19.75 -10.89 20.73
CA VAL A 85 18.49 -11.08 20.02
C VAL A 85 18.79 -11.46 18.57
N VAL A 86 18.32 -12.62 18.15
CA VAL A 86 18.39 -13.12 16.78
C VAL A 86 17.02 -12.98 16.14
N THR A 87 16.98 -12.48 14.91
CA THR A 87 15.72 -12.28 14.17
C THR A 87 15.83 -12.84 12.77
N HIS A 88 14.67 -13.24 12.19
CA HIS A 88 14.58 -13.37 10.74
C HIS A 88 14.69 -11.98 10.07
N GLY A 89 14.79 -11.95 8.74
CA GLY A 89 14.95 -10.70 7.96
C GLY A 89 13.69 -9.82 7.89
N GLY A 90 12.68 -10.03 8.75
CA GLY A 90 11.43 -9.25 8.72
C GLY A 90 11.56 -7.88 9.40
N PRO A 91 11.11 -6.79 8.74
CA PRO A 91 11.29 -5.42 9.24
C PRO A 91 10.62 -5.16 10.59
N ALA A 92 9.47 -5.77 10.88
CA ALA A 92 8.74 -5.59 12.14
C ALA A 92 9.57 -6.10 13.34
N THR A 93 10.07 -7.35 13.26
CA THR A 93 10.83 -7.98 14.34
C THR A 93 12.18 -7.29 14.56
N ILE A 94 12.85 -6.86 13.48
CA ILE A 94 14.08 -6.06 13.58
C ILE A 94 13.80 -4.73 14.28
N SER A 95 12.72 -4.04 13.93
CA SER A 95 12.33 -2.78 14.58
C SER A 95 11.98 -2.96 16.05
N GLU A 96 11.30 -4.04 16.42
CA GLU A 96 10.96 -4.36 17.82
C GLU A 96 12.21 -4.66 18.66
N ALA A 97 13.18 -5.41 18.11
CA ALA A 97 14.45 -5.66 18.77
C ALA A 97 15.24 -4.37 19.02
N ARG A 98 15.27 -3.48 18.02
CA ARG A 98 15.93 -2.16 18.15
C ARG A 98 15.22 -1.24 19.13
N ALA A 99 13.89 -1.23 19.13
CA ALA A 99 13.09 -0.49 20.12
C ALA A 99 13.28 -1.03 21.55
N ALA A 100 13.65 -2.31 21.69
CA ALA A 100 14.06 -2.90 22.96
C ALA A 100 15.52 -2.60 23.35
N GLY A 101 16.22 -1.69 22.62
CA GLY A 101 17.59 -1.29 22.86
C GLY A 101 18.64 -2.33 22.40
N ARG A 102 18.28 -3.28 21.54
CA ARG A 102 19.16 -4.34 21.06
C ARG A 102 19.54 -4.14 19.60
N LEU A 103 20.81 -4.34 19.27
CA LEU A 103 21.27 -4.48 17.90
C LEU A 103 21.06 -5.94 17.47
N PRO A 104 20.07 -6.24 16.60
CA PRO A 104 19.71 -7.61 16.31
C PRO A 104 20.72 -8.29 15.39
N ILE A 105 20.90 -9.59 15.61
CA ILE A 105 21.58 -10.51 14.71
C ILE A 105 20.52 -11.01 13.73
N ALA A 106 20.67 -10.75 12.44
CA ALA A 106 19.67 -11.05 11.43
C ALA A 106 20.10 -12.23 10.55
N VAL A 107 19.21 -13.23 10.44
CA VAL A 107 19.35 -14.34 9.50
C VAL A 107 18.20 -14.22 8.50
N ALA A 108 18.48 -13.81 7.27
CA ALA A 108 17.45 -13.67 6.26
C ALA A 108 16.94 -15.02 5.79
N ARG A 109 15.64 -15.12 5.50
CA ARG A 109 15.03 -16.28 4.83
C ARG A 109 15.47 -16.30 3.38
N ASP A 110 15.81 -17.50 2.89
CA ASP A 110 16.30 -17.72 1.53
C ASP A 110 15.24 -18.45 0.68
N PRO A 111 14.76 -17.85 -0.41
CA PRO A 111 13.80 -18.51 -1.29
C PRO A 111 14.36 -19.74 -1.99
N GLU A 112 15.67 -19.82 -2.23
CA GLU A 112 16.29 -21.02 -2.82
C GLU A 112 16.22 -22.23 -1.87
N LEU A 113 16.06 -21.99 -0.56
CA LEU A 113 15.86 -23.01 0.45
C LEU A 113 14.37 -23.24 0.79
N GLY A 114 13.45 -22.59 0.07
CA GLY A 114 12.01 -22.70 0.30
C GLY A 114 11.52 -21.98 1.56
N GLU A 115 12.33 -21.09 2.13
CA GLU A 115 12.04 -20.40 3.39
C GLU A 115 11.17 -19.15 3.20
N HIS A 116 11.05 -18.66 1.95
CA HIS A 116 10.22 -17.52 1.55
C HIS A 116 9.86 -17.57 0.07
N VAL A 117 8.90 -16.74 -0.36
CA VAL A 117 8.45 -16.65 -1.77
C VAL A 117 9.39 -15.87 -2.68
N ASP A 118 10.24 -14.98 -2.12
CA ASP A 118 11.16 -14.13 -2.85
C ASP A 118 12.40 -13.74 -2.02
N ASP A 119 13.35 -13.01 -2.62
CA ASP A 119 14.65 -12.64 -2.04
C ASP A 119 14.64 -11.28 -1.28
N HIS A 120 13.48 -10.66 -1.04
CA HIS A 120 13.42 -9.33 -0.45
C HIS A 120 14.08 -9.26 0.93
N GLN A 121 13.98 -10.32 1.76
CA GLN A 121 14.65 -10.36 3.07
C GLN A 121 16.17 -10.39 2.95
N LEU A 122 16.72 -11.10 1.99
CA LEU A 122 18.16 -11.12 1.73
C LEU A 122 18.67 -9.72 1.40
N ARG A 123 18.03 -9.03 0.45
CA ARG A 123 18.38 -7.66 0.05
C ARG A 123 18.19 -6.66 1.18
N PHE A 124 17.12 -6.78 1.94
CA PHE A 124 16.82 -5.90 3.06
C PHE A 124 17.85 -6.03 4.17
N VAL A 125 18.16 -7.27 4.60
CA VAL A 125 19.15 -7.53 5.65
C VAL A 125 20.54 -7.07 5.24
N ALA A 126 20.97 -7.31 4.00
CA ALA A 126 22.26 -6.86 3.49
C ALA A 126 22.42 -5.33 3.58
N ARG A 127 21.35 -4.57 3.29
CA ARG A 127 21.33 -3.11 3.44
C ARG A 127 21.42 -2.66 4.89
N LEU A 128 20.63 -3.27 5.76
CA LEU A 128 20.65 -2.94 7.19
C LEU A 128 22.01 -3.25 7.80
N ASP A 129 22.68 -4.31 7.36
CA ASP A 129 24.02 -4.67 7.81
C ASP A 129 25.04 -3.63 7.36
N SER A 130 25.00 -3.23 6.10
CA SER A 130 25.84 -2.14 5.56
C SER A 130 25.63 -0.82 6.32
N ALA A 131 24.39 -0.54 6.76
CA ALA A 131 24.04 0.61 7.60
C ALA A 131 24.35 0.40 9.09
N ARG A 132 24.93 -0.74 9.48
CA ARG A 132 25.21 -1.13 10.88
C ARG A 132 23.98 -1.16 11.79
N MET A 133 22.80 -1.40 11.21
CA MET A 133 21.53 -1.48 11.93
C MET A 133 21.20 -2.89 12.40
N VAL A 134 21.86 -3.89 11.84
CA VAL A 134 21.84 -5.30 12.24
C VAL A 134 23.25 -5.88 12.14
N ARG A 135 23.42 -7.14 12.55
CA ARG A 135 24.57 -7.99 12.17
C ARG A 135 24.03 -9.17 11.38
N SER A 136 24.35 -9.25 10.10
CA SER A 136 23.85 -10.34 9.25
C SER A 136 24.69 -11.60 9.39
N CYS A 137 24.03 -12.76 9.34
CA CYS A 137 24.68 -14.06 9.32
C CYS A 137 24.06 -14.92 8.23
N SER A 138 24.91 -15.54 7.39
CA SER A 138 24.52 -16.42 6.29
C SER A 138 24.97 -17.89 6.49
N SER A 139 25.71 -18.19 7.55
CA SER A 139 26.15 -19.54 7.92
C SER A 139 26.09 -19.75 9.42
N TYR A 140 26.03 -21.04 9.85
CA TYR A 140 26.08 -21.40 11.27
C TYR A 140 27.32 -20.84 11.97
N GLN A 141 28.49 -20.94 11.34
CA GLN A 141 29.73 -20.45 11.92
C GLN A 141 29.67 -18.94 12.18
N GLN A 142 29.15 -18.14 11.24
CA GLN A 142 28.95 -16.70 11.43
C GLN A 142 27.92 -16.44 12.54
N PHE A 143 26.82 -17.18 12.57
CA PHE A 143 25.80 -17.08 13.60
C PHE A 143 26.40 -17.34 15.00
N ALA A 144 27.06 -18.48 15.21
CA ALA A 144 27.64 -18.86 16.50
C ALA A 144 28.69 -17.82 16.95
N ALA A 145 29.63 -17.45 16.08
CA ALA A 145 30.63 -16.45 16.37
C ALA A 145 30.04 -15.06 16.71
N THR A 146 28.95 -14.67 16.04
CA THR A 146 28.29 -13.38 16.30
C THR A 146 27.53 -13.39 17.61
N VAL A 147 26.87 -14.52 17.96
CA VAL A 147 26.21 -14.69 19.26
C VAL A 147 27.25 -14.73 20.39
N ASP A 148 28.34 -15.49 20.24
CA ASP A 148 29.45 -15.50 21.22
C ASP A 148 30.03 -14.10 21.45
N LYS A 149 30.20 -13.33 20.37
CA LYS A 149 30.63 -11.93 20.46
C LYS A 149 29.62 -11.06 21.19
N ALA A 150 28.34 -11.23 20.95
CA ALA A 150 27.27 -10.47 21.63
C ALA A 150 27.22 -10.76 23.13
N LEU A 151 27.50 -12.01 23.53
CA LEU A 151 27.58 -12.40 24.93
C LEU A 151 28.87 -11.86 25.61
N ALA A 152 29.98 -11.87 24.90
CA ALA A 152 31.29 -11.38 25.43
C ALA A 152 31.38 -9.83 25.45
N GLN A 153 30.72 -9.16 24.51
CA GLN A 153 30.78 -7.70 24.32
C GLN A 153 29.38 -7.10 24.16
N PRO A 154 28.51 -7.17 25.18
CA PRO A 154 27.12 -6.77 25.08
C PRO A 154 26.93 -5.28 24.75
N ALA A 155 27.88 -4.42 25.01
CA ALA A 155 27.86 -3.01 24.65
C ALA A 155 27.83 -2.78 23.13
N ASP A 156 28.52 -3.63 22.34
CA ASP A 156 28.55 -3.56 20.87
C ASP A 156 27.21 -3.98 20.22
N PHE A 157 26.35 -4.63 21.00
CA PHE A 157 25.03 -5.12 20.57
C PHE A 157 23.88 -4.39 21.25
N ARG A 158 24.15 -3.19 21.76
CA ARG A 158 23.12 -2.25 22.22
C ARG A 158 22.95 -1.11 21.25
N VAL A 159 21.70 -0.67 21.08
CA VAL A 159 21.37 0.57 20.39
C VAL A 159 21.35 1.66 21.46
N ALA A 160 22.17 2.72 21.29
CA ALA A 160 22.19 3.83 22.23
C ALA A 160 20.79 4.49 22.26
N GLU A 161 20.22 4.63 23.46
CA GLU A 161 19.09 5.53 23.68
C GLU A 161 19.62 6.95 23.57
N GLU A 162 19.18 7.70 22.57
CA GLU A 162 19.36 9.15 22.62
C GLU A 162 18.31 9.73 23.59
N PRO A 163 18.72 10.51 24.59
CA PRO A 163 17.80 11.06 25.57
C PRO A 163 16.83 12.03 24.91
N GLY A 164 15.52 11.76 25.01
CA GLY A 164 14.47 12.75 24.74
C GLY A 164 13.56 12.49 23.56
N GLU A 165 13.57 11.33 22.92
CA GLU A 165 12.69 11.07 21.78
C GLU A 165 11.56 10.08 22.12
N GLY A 166 10.32 10.59 22.07
CA GLY A 166 9.10 9.78 22.17
C GLY A 166 8.86 8.87 20.94
N PRO A 167 7.85 7.99 20.97
CA PRO A 167 7.51 7.05 19.90
C PRO A 167 7.36 7.70 18.52
N GLU A 168 7.00 8.99 18.46
CA GLU A 168 6.85 9.76 17.21
C GLU A 168 8.21 10.06 16.55
N ALA A 169 9.25 10.34 17.32
CA ALA A 169 10.59 10.58 16.79
C ALA A 169 11.26 9.30 16.28
N VAL A 170 10.98 8.16 16.93
CA VAL A 170 11.39 6.84 16.45
C VAL A 170 10.70 6.50 15.11
N ALA A 171 9.40 6.81 14.99
CA ALA A 171 8.66 6.63 13.74
C ALA A 171 9.18 7.56 12.62
N LEU A 172 9.56 8.80 12.97
CA LEU A 172 10.15 9.75 12.01
C LEU A 172 11.54 9.31 11.53
N ARG A 173 12.36 8.73 12.42
CA ARG A 173 13.65 8.14 12.05
C ARG A 173 13.51 6.90 11.20
N ALA A 174 12.58 6.01 11.54
CA ALA A 174 12.26 4.85 10.71
C ALA A 174 11.82 5.31 9.31
N GLY A 175 10.98 6.36 9.22
CA GLY A 175 10.58 6.98 7.97
C GLY A 175 11.78 7.56 7.19
N ARG A 176 12.69 8.29 7.84
CA ARG A 176 13.92 8.83 7.21
C ARG A 176 14.87 7.73 6.74
N LEU A 177 14.99 6.64 7.48
CA LEU A 177 15.81 5.49 7.10
C LEU A 177 15.22 4.75 5.91
N ILE A 178 13.89 4.61 5.87
CA ILE A 178 13.16 4.09 4.71
C ILE A 178 13.36 5.02 3.51
N ASP A 179 13.31 6.34 3.69
CA ASP A 179 13.58 7.32 2.65
C ASP A 179 15.03 7.26 2.14
N LEU A 180 16.00 7.06 3.02
CA LEU A 180 17.42 6.87 2.65
C LEU A 180 17.63 5.57 1.90
N LEU A 181 17.01 4.48 2.33
CA LEU A 181 17.05 3.18 1.66
C LEU A 181 16.39 3.23 0.27
N ILE A 182 15.32 4.02 0.12
CA ILE A 182 14.64 4.25 -1.16
C ILE A 182 15.48 5.15 -2.08
N ARG A 183 16.19 6.14 -1.54
CA ARG A 183 17.09 7.02 -2.33
C ARG A 183 18.32 6.29 -2.86
N ASP A 184 18.88 5.38 -2.08
CA ASP A 184 20.10 4.64 -2.44
C ASP A 184 19.84 3.57 -3.52
N THR A 185 18.59 3.07 -3.66
CA THR A 185 18.20 2.19 -4.79
C THR A 185 18.25 2.91 -6.14
N ARG A 186 18.34 4.24 -6.16
CA ARG A 186 18.49 5.02 -7.39
C ARG A 186 19.96 5.23 -7.80
N ALA A 187 20.91 5.03 -6.88
CA ALA A 187 22.32 5.26 -7.14
C ALA A 187 23.01 4.14 -7.95
N ASP A 188 22.47 2.91 -7.92
CA ASP A 188 23.07 1.75 -8.61
C ASP A 188 22.48 1.45 -10.01
N ARG A 189 21.56 2.28 -10.50
CA ARG A 189 21.19 2.22 -11.91
C ARG A 189 22.17 3.13 -12.65
N PRO A 190 23.01 2.61 -13.58
CA PRO A 190 23.85 3.48 -14.38
C PRO A 190 22.92 4.48 -15.06
N LEU A 191 23.20 5.77 -14.88
CA LEU A 191 22.58 6.81 -15.68
C LEU A 191 22.72 6.39 -17.12
N PRO A 192 21.65 6.46 -17.93
CA PRO A 192 21.79 6.22 -19.38
C PRO A 192 22.94 7.13 -19.83
N ALA A 193 23.90 6.55 -20.54
CA ALA A 193 25.02 7.28 -21.09
C ALA A 193 24.49 8.52 -21.81
N ALA A 194 25.14 9.66 -21.60
CA ALA A 194 24.79 10.87 -22.33
C ALA A 194 24.72 10.55 -23.82
N PRO A 195 23.67 10.95 -24.54
CA PRO A 195 23.56 10.66 -25.96
C PRO A 195 24.81 11.22 -26.67
N PRO A 196 25.37 10.51 -27.65
CA PRO A 196 26.51 10.96 -28.38
C PRO A 196 26.21 12.33 -29.01
N PRO A 197 27.17 13.27 -29.06
CA PRO A 197 26.97 14.56 -29.69
C PRO A 197 26.69 14.36 -31.18
N GLY A 198 25.47 14.71 -31.62
CA GLY A 198 25.03 14.56 -33.00
C GLY A 198 23.73 13.77 -33.20
N ALA A 199 23.05 13.34 -32.12
CA ALA A 199 21.71 12.77 -32.26
C ALA A 199 20.72 13.89 -32.67
N PRO A 200 19.92 13.70 -33.75
CA PRO A 200 18.92 14.67 -34.14
C PRO A 200 17.80 14.71 -33.10
N ASP A 201 17.33 15.91 -32.84
CA ASP A 201 16.13 16.33 -32.13
C ASP A 201 15.89 15.67 -30.75
N THR A 202 15.91 16.52 -29.72
CA THR A 202 15.28 16.23 -28.43
C THR A 202 13.88 15.71 -28.70
N PRO A 203 13.55 14.45 -28.32
CA PRO A 203 12.23 13.90 -28.64
C PRO A 203 11.18 14.83 -28.05
N GLU A 204 10.32 15.33 -28.93
CA GLU A 204 9.24 16.25 -28.58
C GLU A 204 8.37 15.63 -27.47
N TRP A 205 8.15 16.38 -26.39
CA TRP A 205 7.29 15.93 -25.30
C TRP A 205 5.83 16.02 -25.77
N PRO A 206 5.05 14.90 -25.73
CA PRO A 206 3.68 14.91 -26.23
C PRO A 206 2.80 15.85 -25.43
N ASP A 207 1.85 16.50 -26.11
CA ASP A 207 0.84 17.31 -25.45
C ASP A 207 -0.10 16.43 -24.61
N VAL A 208 -0.52 16.94 -23.45
CA VAL A 208 -1.43 16.25 -22.52
C VAL A 208 -2.69 17.09 -22.31
N THR A 209 -3.87 16.46 -22.43
CA THR A 209 -5.12 17.06 -21.97
C THR A 209 -5.48 16.55 -20.58
N VAL A 210 -5.68 17.46 -19.63
CA VAL A 210 -6.15 17.15 -18.28
C VAL A 210 -7.63 17.42 -18.18
N VAL A 211 -8.43 16.42 -17.87
CA VAL A 211 -9.88 16.55 -17.66
C VAL A 211 -10.15 16.72 -16.18
N VAL A 212 -10.80 17.82 -15.82
CA VAL A 212 -11.19 18.16 -14.45
C VAL A 212 -12.71 18.25 -14.36
N PRO A 213 -13.41 17.20 -13.92
CA PRO A 213 -14.83 17.29 -13.63
C PRO A 213 -15.05 18.16 -12.38
N THR A 214 -16.07 19.00 -12.39
CA THR A 214 -16.36 19.88 -11.25
C THR A 214 -17.86 20.08 -11.05
N ARG A 215 -18.23 20.31 -9.78
CA ARG A 215 -19.57 20.70 -9.38
C ARG A 215 -19.55 21.39 -8.00
N ASP A 216 -20.09 22.63 -7.92
CA ASP A 216 -20.30 23.40 -6.68
C ASP A 216 -19.02 23.63 -5.83
N ARG A 217 -17.80 23.69 -6.45
CA ARG A 217 -16.51 23.75 -5.72
C ARG A 217 -15.50 24.77 -6.33
N PRO A 218 -15.87 26.03 -6.56
CA PRO A 218 -15.03 26.97 -7.31
C PRO A 218 -13.66 27.23 -6.68
N ASP A 219 -13.53 27.24 -5.36
CA ASP A 219 -12.25 27.53 -4.68
C ASP A 219 -11.29 26.35 -4.75
N LEU A 220 -11.80 25.12 -4.59
CA LEU A 220 -11.00 23.90 -4.74
C LEU A 220 -10.53 23.78 -6.19
N LEU A 221 -11.42 23.96 -7.15
CA LEU A 221 -11.11 23.97 -8.58
C LEU A 221 -9.98 24.95 -8.90
N ARG A 222 -10.06 26.24 -8.45
CA ARG A 222 -9.01 27.21 -8.69
C ARG A 222 -7.66 26.80 -8.12
N ARG A 223 -7.64 26.09 -6.97
CA ARG A 223 -6.43 25.53 -6.39
C ARG A 223 -5.87 24.42 -7.27
N THR A 224 -6.70 23.47 -7.68
CA THR A 224 -6.33 22.36 -8.56
C THR A 224 -5.74 22.88 -9.89
N LEU A 225 -6.38 23.85 -10.53
CA LEU A 225 -5.90 24.46 -11.78
C LEU A 225 -4.50 25.09 -11.63
N ARG A 226 -4.20 25.74 -10.49
CA ARG A 226 -2.85 26.29 -10.22
C ARG A 226 -1.80 25.19 -10.15
N HIS A 227 -2.09 24.04 -9.55
CA HIS A 227 -1.15 22.92 -9.45
C HIS A 227 -0.95 22.20 -10.79
N ILE A 228 -2.00 22.10 -11.61
CA ILE A 228 -1.87 21.57 -12.97
C ILE A 228 -1.02 22.51 -13.83
N ALA A 229 -1.28 23.82 -13.78
CA ALA A 229 -0.49 24.82 -14.52
C ALA A 229 0.98 24.87 -14.05
N GLY A 230 1.26 24.56 -12.79
CA GLY A 230 2.60 24.53 -12.18
C GLY A 230 3.39 23.24 -12.45
N GLN A 231 2.92 22.34 -13.32
CA GLN A 231 3.69 21.14 -13.67
C GLN A 231 4.95 21.51 -14.47
N ASP A 232 6.07 20.90 -14.08
CA ASP A 232 7.39 21.03 -14.72
C ASP A 232 7.51 20.19 -16.00
N TYR A 233 6.47 20.20 -16.80
CA TYR A 233 6.35 19.41 -18.02
C TYR A 233 6.67 20.25 -19.26
N PRO A 234 7.58 19.79 -20.16
CA PRO A 234 8.02 20.58 -21.32
C PRO A 234 6.94 20.77 -22.39
N GLY A 235 6.08 19.78 -22.60
CA GLY A 235 4.98 19.84 -23.58
C GLY A 235 3.82 20.71 -23.11
N THR A 236 2.83 20.89 -23.98
CA THR A 236 1.59 21.61 -23.66
C THR A 236 0.73 20.79 -22.68
N VAL A 237 0.25 21.42 -21.62
CA VAL A 237 -0.75 20.84 -20.71
C VAL A 237 -2.05 21.63 -20.83
N ARG A 238 -2.96 21.12 -21.65
CA ARG A 238 -4.30 21.70 -21.83
C ARG A 238 -5.21 21.18 -20.71
N THR A 239 -5.87 22.06 -19.99
CA THR A 239 -6.88 21.66 -19.01
C THR A 239 -8.28 21.89 -19.58
N LEU A 240 -9.14 20.87 -19.50
CA LEU A 240 -10.57 20.95 -19.80
C LEU A 240 -11.35 20.78 -18.49
N VAL A 241 -11.95 21.87 -18.04
CA VAL A 241 -12.85 21.88 -16.88
C VAL A 241 -14.25 21.55 -17.37
N VAL A 242 -14.81 20.45 -16.87
CA VAL A 242 -16.14 19.96 -17.27
C VAL A 242 -17.13 20.13 -16.12
N TYR A 243 -18.06 21.04 -16.28
CA TYR A 243 -19.11 21.37 -15.31
C TYR A 243 -20.25 20.37 -15.38
N ASP A 244 -20.49 19.64 -14.29
CA ASP A 244 -21.59 18.68 -14.20
C ASP A 244 -22.81 19.31 -13.56
N GLN A 245 -23.90 19.44 -14.35
CA GLN A 245 -25.18 20.01 -13.92
C GLN A 245 -25.08 21.50 -13.46
N GLU A 246 -24.09 22.21 -13.95
CA GLU A 246 -23.85 23.64 -13.71
C GLU A 246 -23.50 24.38 -15.00
N GLU A 247 -23.62 25.70 -14.96
CA GLU A 247 -23.12 26.57 -16.04
C GLU A 247 -21.60 26.73 -15.92
N PRO A 248 -20.86 26.58 -17.04
CA PRO A 248 -19.44 26.82 -17.07
C PRO A 248 -19.09 28.28 -16.72
N ASP A 249 -18.08 28.48 -15.87
CA ASP A 249 -17.52 29.82 -15.60
C ASP A 249 -16.54 30.23 -16.72
N PRO A 250 -16.92 31.14 -17.64
CA PRO A 250 -16.06 31.51 -18.75
C PRO A 250 -14.83 32.28 -18.29
N ALA A 251 -14.82 32.86 -17.09
CA ALA A 251 -13.67 33.60 -16.56
C ALA A 251 -12.45 32.71 -16.28
N LEU A 252 -12.62 31.39 -16.19
CA LEU A 252 -11.52 30.44 -16.07
C LEU A 252 -10.84 30.13 -17.40
N ALA A 253 -11.51 30.39 -18.54
CA ALA A 253 -10.96 30.09 -19.86
C ALA A 253 -9.70 30.90 -20.14
N ARG A 254 -8.66 30.25 -20.64
CA ARG A 254 -7.40 30.87 -21.05
C ARG A 254 -6.97 30.28 -22.38
N THR A 255 -6.79 31.13 -23.37
CA THR A 255 -6.30 30.76 -24.70
C THR A 255 -4.83 31.14 -24.83
N GLY A 256 -4.03 30.27 -25.45
CA GLY A 256 -2.61 30.54 -25.72
C GLY A 256 -1.66 30.06 -24.61
N GLY A 257 -0.36 30.03 -24.94
CA GLY A 257 0.69 29.50 -24.09
C GLY A 257 0.66 27.97 -23.95
N SER A 258 1.56 27.45 -23.14
CA SER A 258 1.70 26.00 -22.91
C SER A 258 0.73 25.44 -21.85
N ARG A 259 -0.13 26.26 -21.25
CA ARG A 259 -1.07 25.87 -20.16
C ARG A 259 -2.48 26.46 -20.40
N PRO A 260 -3.11 26.18 -21.58
CA PRO A 260 -4.44 26.70 -21.89
C PRO A 260 -5.50 25.98 -21.04
N VAL A 261 -6.58 26.70 -20.72
CA VAL A 261 -7.74 26.17 -19.98
C VAL A 261 -8.99 26.38 -20.81
N GLY A 262 -9.71 25.30 -21.09
CA GLY A 262 -11.05 25.34 -21.69
C GLY A 262 -12.11 24.97 -20.63
N VAL A 263 -13.33 25.49 -20.81
CA VAL A 263 -14.48 25.18 -19.96
C VAL A 263 -15.59 24.58 -20.80
N LEU A 264 -16.19 23.50 -20.31
CA LEU A 264 -17.22 22.73 -21.01
C LEU A 264 -18.38 22.43 -20.06
N ARG A 265 -19.58 22.30 -20.62
CA ARG A 265 -20.71 21.68 -19.91
C ARG A 265 -20.67 20.17 -20.13
N ASN A 266 -20.97 19.36 -19.11
CA ASN A 266 -21.17 17.94 -19.29
C ASN A 266 -22.31 17.65 -20.27
N THR A 267 -22.01 16.94 -21.35
CA THR A 267 -22.97 16.52 -22.39
C THR A 267 -23.37 15.03 -22.27
N GLY A 268 -22.66 14.27 -21.42
CA GLY A 268 -22.97 12.88 -21.08
C GLY A 268 -24.02 12.77 -19.96
N ARG A 269 -24.15 11.57 -19.40
CA ARG A 269 -25.03 11.38 -18.22
C ARG A 269 -24.51 12.20 -17.04
N PRO A 270 -25.43 12.75 -16.20
CA PRO A 270 -25.03 13.43 -14.98
C PRO A 270 -24.14 12.57 -14.08
N GLY A 271 -23.03 13.13 -13.61
CA GLY A 271 -22.06 12.48 -12.74
C GLY A 271 -20.65 12.44 -13.29
N LEU A 272 -19.73 11.90 -12.49
CA LEU A 272 -18.29 11.90 -12.79
C LEU A 272 -17.94 11.19 -14.09
N ALA A 273 -18.58 10.06 -14.39
CA ALA A 273 -18.30 9.29 -15.61
C ALA A 273 -18.63 10.10 -16.87
N GLY A 274 -19.84 10.70 -16.95
CA GLY A 274 -20.23 11.52 -18.10
C GLY A 274 -19.38 12.78 -18.25
N ALA A 275 -19.04 13.44 -17.14
CA ALA A 275 -18.17 14.61 -17.17
C ALA A 275 -16.74 14.24 -17.66
N ARG A 276 -16.18 13.12 -17.23
CA ARG A 276 -14.89 12.65 -17.75
C ARG A 276 -14.96 12.30 -19.23
N ASN A 277 -16.01 11.60 -19.67
CA ASN A 277 -16.21 11.27 -21.08
C ASN A 277 -16.34 12.51 -21.95
N THR A 278 -17.12 13.52 -21.51
CA THR A 278 -17.23 14.80 -22.21
C THR A 278 -15.86 15.44 -22.43
N GLY A 279 -15.01 15.50 -21.39
CA GLY A 279 -13.67 16.05 -21.51
C GLY A 279 -12.75 15.22 -22.40
N VAL A 280 -12.81 13.89 -22.33
CA VAL A 280 -12.02 12.95 -23.15
C VAL A 280 -12.39 13.07 -24.64
N LEU A 281 -13.67 13.17 -24.96
CA LEU A 281 -14.14 13.30 -26.34
C LEU A 281 -13.74 14.65 -26.93
N ALA A 282 -13.70 15.72 -26.12
CA ALA A 282 -13.24 17.05 -26.51
C ALA A 282 -11.70 17.17 -26.55
N ALA A 283 -10.97 16.21 -26.01
CA ALA A 283 -9.51 16.22 -26.02
C ALA A 283 -8.97 15.96 -27.43
N GLY A 284 -8.07 16.83 -27.90
CA GLY A 284 -7.38 16.67 -29.19
C GLY A 284 -5.97 16.08 -29.09
N THR A 285 -5.54 15.65 -27.90
CA THR A 285 -4.19 15.14 -27.65
C THR A 285 -4.17 13.61 -27.58
N GLU A 286 -3.01 13.02 -27.84
CA GLU A 286 -2.80 11.58 -27.70
C GLU A 286 -2.95 11.12 -26.24
N LEU A 287 -2.46 11.92 -25.31
CA LEU A 287 -2.49 11.61 -23.88
C LEU A 287 -3.57 12.41 -23.15
N VAL A 288 -4.31 11.71 -22.29
CA VAL A 288 -5.33 12.29 -21.41
C VAL A 288 -5.04 11.91 -19.97
N ALA A 289 -5.16 12.88 -19.06
CA ALA A 289 -5.07 12.66 -17.63
C ALA A 289 -6.34 13.11 -16.93
N PHE A 290 -6.65 12.47 -15.79
CA PHE A 290 -7.75 12.90 -14.91
C PHE A 290 -7.20 13.60 -13.67
N CYS A 291 -7.95 14.59 -13.18
CA CYS A 291 -7.72 15.23 -11.90
C CYS A 291 -9.06 15.66 -11.31
N ASP A 292 -9.38 15.21 -10.11
CA ASP A 292 -10.58 15.65 -9.41
C ASP A 292 -10.40 17.11 -8.92
N ASP A 293 -11.48 17.87 -8.82
CA ASP A 293 -11.47 19.33 -8.57
C ASP A 293 -11.00 19.73 -7.15
N ASP A 294 -10.85 18.75 -6.26
CA ASP A 294 -10.36 18.92 -4.88
C ASP A 294 -8.95 18.34 -4.65
N ASP A 295 -8.36 17.69 -5.66
CA ASP A 295 -7.03 17.13 -5.60
C ASP A 295 -5.95 18.11 -6.08
N THR A 296 -4.69 17.83 -5.72
CA THR A 296 -3.55 18.65 -6.17
C THR A 296 -2.40 17.76 -6.65
N TRP A 297 -1.89 18.07 -7.85
CA TRP A 297 -0.73 17.40 -8.39
C TRP A 297 0.57 17.96 -7.79
N LEU A 298 1.48 17.08 -7.47
CA LEU A 298 2.84 17.44 -7.07
C LEU A 298 3.71 17.62 -8.32
N PRO A 299 4.80 18.41 -8.24
CA PRO A 299 5.75 18.55 -9.33
C PRO A 299 6.28 17.19 -9.82
N GLY A 300 6.58 17.10 -11.12
CA GLY A 300 7.15 15.89 -11.74
C GLY A 300 6.15 14.79 -12.10
N LYS A 301 4.85 14.91 -11.74
CA LYS A 301 3.86 13.86 -12.07
C LYS A 301 3.83 13.51 -13.55
N LEU A 302 3.56 14.50 -14.40
CA LEU A 302 3.43 14.26 -15.85
C LEU A 302 4.74 13.77 -16.46
N ARG A 303 5.86 14.36 -16.06
CA ARG A 303 7.19 13.96 -16.54
C ARG A 303 7.43 12.47 -16.24
N ALA A 304 7.30 12.06 -14.98
CA ALA A 304 7.55 10.67 -14.57
C ALA A 304 6.64 9.66 -15.29
N GLN A 305 5.36 10.00 -15.49
CA GLN A 305 4.41 9.11 -16.14
C GLN A 305 4.62 9.04 -17.66
N VAL A 306 4.92 10.16 -18.32
CA VAL A 306 5.21 10.19 -19.76
C VAL A 306 6.52 9.46 -20.07
N GLU A 307 7.53 9.55 -19.21
CA GLU A 307 8.76 8.76 -19.34
C GLU A 307 8.47 7.25 -19.38
N VAL A 308 7.56 6.77 -18.54
CA VAL A 308 7.13 5.34 -18.60
C VAL A 308 6.44 5.04 -19.91
N MET A 309 5.50 5.89 -20.39
CA MET A 309 4.80 5.66 -21.67
C MET A 309 5.73 5.72 -22.88
N ARG A 310 6.81 6.49 -22.81
CA ARG A 310 7.84 6.56 -23.86
C ARG A 310 8.75 5.34 -23.86
N ALA A 311 9.10 4.85 -22.67
CA ALA A 311 9.90 3.64 -22.52
C ALA A 311 9.14 2.37 -22.92
N GLU A 312 7.81 2.38 -22.78
CA GLU A 312 6.93 1.25 -23.08
C GLU A 312 5.73 1.73 -23.92
N PRO A 313 5.87 1.80 -25.26
CA PRO A 313 4.86 2.38 -26.17
C PRO A 313 3.49 1.69 -26.11
N GLU A 314 3.44 0.40 -25.76
CA GLU A 314 2.19 -0.37 -25.63
C GLU A 314 1.40 -0.08 -24.35
N THR A 315 1.96 0.74 -23.44
CA THR A 315 1.29 1.07 -22.18
C THR A 315 0.06 1.95 -22.44
N GLU A 316 -1.10 1.48 -22.00
CA GLU A 316 -2.37 2.18 -22.16
C GLU A 316 -2.67 3.13 -20.98
N LEU A 317 -2.25 2.77 -19.76
CA LEU A 317 -2.47 3.52 -18.53
C LEU A 317 -1.24 3.50 -17.63
N VAL A 318 -0.84 4.68 -17.15
CA VAL A 318 0.16 4.84 -16.09
C VAL A 318 -0.49 5.53 -14.88
N CYS A 319 -0.34 4.93 -13.72
CA CYS A 319 -0.73 5.49 -12.43
C CYS A 319 0.49 5.92 -11.61
N CYS A 320 0.25 6.50 -10.44
CA CYS A 320 1.29 6.80 -9.44
C CYS A 320 0.69 6.71 -8.03
N GLY A 321 1.55 6.83 -7.01
CA GLY A 321 1.09 6.90 -5.62
C GLY A 321 0.42 8.22 -5.26
N ILE A 322 -0.23 8.23 -4.08
CA ILE A 322 -0.96 9.39 -3.54
C ILE A 322 -0.48 9.75 -2.13
N ARG A 323 -0.70 11.01 -1.75
CA ARG A 323 -0.69 11.48 -0.36
C ARG A 323 -2.11 11.82 0.05
N VAL A 324 -2.64 11.11 1.01
CA VAL A 324 -3.97 11.36 1.56
C VAL A 324 -3.87 12.40 2.65
N VAL A 325 -4.62 13.49 2.51
CA VAL A 325 -4.71 14.57 3.50
C VAL A 325 -6.05 14.49 4.22
N TYR A 326 -6.03 14.34 5.54
CA TYR A 326 -7.22 14.32 6.38
C TYR A 326 -7.04 15.27 7.58
N GLY A 327 -7.67 16.45 7.53
CA GLY A 327 -7.43 17.52 8.50
C GLY A 327 -5.97 17.96 8.47
N HIS A 328 -5.25 17.76 9.57
CA HIS A 328 -3.82 18.06 9.71
C HIS A 328 -2.91 16.84 9.46
N ALA A 329 -3.49 15.65 9.31
CA ALA A 329 -2.74 14.43 9.06
C ALA A 329 -2.52 14.22 7.56
N GLU A 330 -1.31 13.80 7.21
CA GLU A 330 -0.94 13.41 5.84
C GLU A 330 -0.33 12.00 5.88
N ALA A 331 -0.80 11.12 5.00
CA ALA A 331 -0.30 9.75 4.89
C ALA A 331 0.00 9.43 3.43
N GLU A 332 1.21 8.94 3.17
CA GLU A 332 1.61 8.51 1.83
C GLU A 332 1.14 7.07 1.57
N ARG A 333 0.60 6.84 0.38
CA ARG A 333 0.19 5.53 -0.12
C ARG A 333 0.80 5.32 -1.49
N VAL A 334 1.75 4.43 -1.55
CA VAL A 334 2.50 4.09 -2.75
C VAL A 334 2.55 2.58 -2.90
N LEU A 335 2.30 2.09 -4.10
CA LEU A 335 2.52 0.69 -4.42
C LEU A 335 4.01 0.50 -4.72
N ASP A 336 4.66 -0.39 -3.98
CA ASP A 336 6.07 -0.77 -4.20
C ASP A 336 6.19 -1.76 -5.37
N ARG A 337 5.60 -1.37 -6.52
CA ARG A 337 5.67 -2.13 -7.78
C ARG A 337 5.41 -1.22 -8.97
N THR A 338 5.98 -1.55 -10.11
CA THR A 338 5.82 -0.80 -11.36
C THR A 338 4.73 -1.35 -12.29
N CYS A 339 4.16 -2.49 -11.94
CA CYS A 339 3.15 -3.19 -12.74
C CYS A 339 2.00 -3.68 -11.85
N VAL A 340 0.77 -3.52 -12.33
CA VAL A 340 -0.46 -4.00 -11.70
C VAL A 340 -1.26 -4.78 -12.73
N GLU A 341 -1.59 -6.02 -12.40
CA GLU A 341 -2.34 -6.92 -13.25
C GLU A 341 -3.81 -7.00 -12.84
N PHE A 342 -4.66 -7.56 -13.72
CA PHE A 342 -6.09 -7.76 -13.47
C PHE A 342 -6.36 -8.55 -12.18
N GLY A 343 -5.56 -9.62 -11.93
CA GLY A 343 -5.69 -10.43 -10.71
C GLY A 343 -5.41 -9.66 -9.42
N ASP A 344 -4.51 -8.67 -9.45
CA ASP A 344 -4.24 -7.80 -8.31
C ASP A 344 -5.44 -6.94 -7.96
N LEU A 345 -6.08 -6.37 -8.99
CA LEU A 345 -7.28 -5.57 -8.84
C LEU A 345 -8.47 -6.40 -8.34
N LEU A 346 -8.64 -7.63 -8.81
CA LEU A 346 -9.66 -8.53 -8.25
C LEU A 346 -9.43 -8.78 -6.76
N ARG A 347 -8.16 -8.97 -6.34
CA ARG A 347 -7.80 -9.24 -4.93
C ARG A 347 -7.97 -8.01 -4.04
N SER A 348 -7.57 -6.83 -4.54
CA SER A 348 -7.61 -5.57 -3.80
C SER A 348 -8.00 -4.41 -4.70
N ARG A 349 -8.73 -3.41 -4.13
CA ARG A 349 -9.05 -2.19 -4.88
C ARG A 349 -7.81 -1.36 -5.23
N LEU A 350 -6.71 -1.53 -4.51
CA LEU A 350 -5.50 -0.72 -4.65
C LEU A 350 -5.85 0.79 -4.68
N THR A 351 -6.24 1.33 -3.51
CA THR A 351 -6.73 2.71 -3.37
C THR A 351 -5.67 3.78 -3.69
N GLU A 352 -4.43 3.37 -3.85
CA GLU A 352 -3.30 4.15 -4.35
C GLU A 352 -3.53 4.57 -5.81
N LEU A 353 -4.19 3.72 -6.60
CA LEU A 353 -4.57 4.00 -7.99
C LEU A 353 -5.84 4.87 -8.01
N HIS A 354 -5.70 6.11 -7.57
CA HIS A 354 -6.77 7.10 -7.55
C HIS A 354 -6.96 7.72 -8.95
N PRO A 355 -8.18 8.11 -9.36
CA PRO A 355 -8.41 8.70 -10.70
C PRO A 355 -7.48 9.86 -11.03
N SER A 356 -7.19 10.73 -10.07
CA SER A 356 -6.27 11.86 -10.26
C SER A 356 -4.81 11.45 -10.53
N THR A 357 -4.49 10.15 -10.41
CA THR A 357 -3.19 9.60 -10.80
C THR A 357 -3.13 9.14 -12.25
N PHE A 358 -4.26 8.97 -12.93
CA PHE A 358 -4.32 8.36 -14.25
C PHE A 358 -3.72 9.27 -15.33
N LEU A 359 -2.86 8.66 -16.16
CA LEU A 359 -2.43 9.17 -17.47
C LEU A 359 -2.68 8.04 -18.48
N LEU A 360 -3.51 8.30 -19.49
CA LEU A 360 -4.00 7.29 -20.44
C LEU A 360 -3.68 7.69 -21.88
N ARG A 361 -3.50 6.69 -22.76
CA ARG A 361 -3.65 6.91 -24.19
C ARG A 361 -5.13 7.13 -24.49
N ARG A 362 -5.46 8.23 -25.16
CA ARG A 362 -6.84 8.57 -25.50
C ARG A 362 -7.50 7.46 -26.34
N SER A 363 -6.79 6.89 -27.31
CA SER A 363 -7.27 5.79 -28.14
C SER A 363 -7.61 4.54 -27.30
N ALA A 364 -6.77 4.19 -26.32
CA ALA A 364 -7.06 3.07 -25.41
C ALA A 364 -8.34 3.29 -24.61
N LEU A 365 -8.60 4.53 -24.18
CA LEU A 365 -9.81 4.86 -23.43
C LEU A 365 -11.05 4.93 -24.32
N VAL A 366 -10.99 5.60 -25.47
CA VAL A 366 -12.16 5.83 -26.34
C VAL A 366 -12.47 4.61 -27.19
N GLU A 367 -11.49 4.11 -27.94
CA GLU A 367 -11.66 3.03 -28.92
C GLU A 367 -11.51 1.65 -28.25
N GLY A 368 -10.57 1.55 -27.32
CA GLY A 368 -10.25 0.32 -26.63
C GLY A 368 -11.24 -0.04 -25.50
N ALA A 369 -11.52 0.91 -24.63
CA ALA A 369 -12.38 0.70 -23.47
C ALA A 369 -13.82 1.23 -23.63
N GLY A 370 -14.11 2.06 -24.64
CA GLY A 370 -15.45 2.66 -24.85
C GLY A 370 -15.77 3.77 -23.86
N GLY A 371 -14.75 4.44 -23.29
CA GLY A 371 -14.92 5.52 -22.32
C GLY A 371 -15.03 5.03 -20.87
N VAL A 372 -15.31 5.95 -19.96
CA VAL A 372 -15.66 5.66 -18.57
C VAL A 372 -17.12 5.17 -18.55
N ASN A 373 -17.41 4.13 -17.79
CA ASN A 373 -18.74 3.51 -17.82
C ASN A 373 -19.78 4.37 -17.09
N GLU A 374 -20.71 4.95 -17.86
CA GLU A 374 -21.81 5.80 -17.36
C GLU A 374 -23.02 5.00 -16.84
N GLU A 375 -23.06 3.66 -17.02
CA GLU A 375 -24.17 2.81 -16.61
C GLU A 375 -24.08 2.37 -15.15
N ILE A 376 -22.91 2.57 -14.53
CA ILE A 376 -22.71 2.22 -13.13
C ILE A 376 -23.64 3.05 -12.25
N PRO A 377 -24.47 2.43 -11.40
CA PRO A 377 -25.42 3.14 -10.55
C PRO A 377 -24.79 4.25 -9.72
N GLY A 378 -25.17 5.50 -10.01
CA GLY A 378 -24.68 6.70 -9.35
C GLY A 378 -23.19 7.00 -9.54
N SER A 379 -22.57 6.44 -10.57
CA SER A 379 -21.12 6.56 -10.85
C SER A 379 -20.24 6.16 -9.65
N TYR A 380 -20.69 5.21 -8.79
CA TYR A 380 -19.87 4.74 -7.68
C TYR A 380 -18.89 3.66 -8.14
N ALA A 381 -17.61 3.88 -7.93
CA ALA A 381 -16.52 2.98 -8.33
C ALA A 381 -16.33 2.83 -9.85
N GLU A 382 -16.70 3.85 -10.63
CA GLU A 382 -16.44 3.93 -12.07
C GLU A 382 -14.94 3.91 -12.40
N ASP A 383 -14.12 4.47 -11.53
CA ASP A 383 -12.67 4.46 -11.61
C ASP A 383 -12.10 3.05 -11.42
N TYR A 384 -12.64 2.32 -10.46
CA TYR A 384 -12.23 0.94 -10.21
C TYR A 384 -12.67 0.01 -11.35
N GLU A 385 -13.85 0.22 -11.88
CA GLU A 385 -14.34 -0.51 -13.04
C GLU A 385 -13.46 -0.23 -14.28
N LEU A 386 -13.07 1.03 -14.50
CA LEU A 386 -12.16 1.38 -15.57
C LEU A 386 -10.80 0.71 -15.42
N LEU A 387 -10.24 0.65 -14.21
CA LEU A 387 -9.01 -0.08 -13.92
C LEU A 387 -9.15 -1.57 -14.26
N LEU A 388 -10.24 -2.21 -13.85
CA LEU A 388 -10.50 -3.63 -14.16
C LEU A 388 -10.58 -3.87 -15.67
N ARG A 389 -11.28 -2.99 -16.39
CA ARG A 389 -11.47 -3.09 -17.83
C ARG A 389 -10.17 -2.91 -18.62
N LEU A 390 -9.36 -1.92 -18.24
CA LEU A 390 -8.05 -1.70 -18.86
C LEU A 390 -7.07 -2.81 -18.49
N ALA A 391 -7.06 -3.29 -17.25
CA ALA A 391 -6.18 -4.37 -16.83
C ALA A 391 -6.48 -5.73 -17.47
N ARG A 392 -7.67 -5.95 -18.03
CA ARG A 392 -7.97 -7.10 -18.89
C ARG A 392 -7.29 -7.03 -20.27
N ARG A 393 -6.95 -5.83 -20.72
CA ARG A 393 -6.32 -5.58 -22.01
C ARG A 393 -4.80 -5.66 -21.93
N GLY A 394 -4.23 -5.21 -20.82
CA GLY A 394 -2.80 -5.22 -20.56
C GLY A 394 -2.48 -4.72 -19.16
N PRO A 395 -1.25 -4.91 -18.69
CA PRO A 395 -0.85 -4.48 -17.36
C PRO A 395 -0.89 -2.96 -17.23
N ILE A 396 -1.39 -2.47 -16.09
CA ILE A 396 -1.32 -1.05 -15.74
C ILE A 396 0.07 -0.76 -15.20
N ARG A 397 0.73 0.29 -15.73
CA ARG A 397 2.01 0.73 -15.20
C ARG A 397 1.82 1.68 -14.02
N ASN A 398 2.77 1.66 -13.11
CA ASN A 398 2.73 2.48 -11.90
C ASN A 398 4.10 3.10 -11.62
N VAL A 399 4.11 4.40 -11.38
CA VAL A 399 5.28 5.11 -10.85
C VAL A 399 5.27 4.93 -9.32
N PRO A 400 6.26 4.25 -8.73
CA PRO A 400 6.28 3.96 -7.29
C PRO A 400 6.69 5.20 -6.47
N ALA A 401 6.00 6.31 -6.67
CA ALA A 401 6.20 7.57 -5.96
C ALA A 401 4.86 8.32 -5.85
N ALA A 402 4.66 9.05 -4.77
CA ALA A 402 3.45 9.85 -4.59
C ALA A 402 3.58 11.16 -5.38
N HIS A 403 2.70 11.34 -6.34
CA HIS A 403 2.63 12.56 -7.18
C HIS A 403 1.28 13.28 -7.12
N VAL A 404 0.34 12.81 -6.30
CA VAL A 404 -0.97 13.43 -6.13
C VAL A 404 -1.28 13.56 -4.65
N ARG A 405 -1.76 14.72 -4.21
CA ARG A 405 -2.37 14.91 -2.88
C ARG A 405 -3.88 14.81 -3.03
N VAL A 406 -4.46 13.83 -2.35
CA VAL A 406 -5.90 13.55 -2.34
C VAL A 406 -6.49 14.09 -1.04
N LEU A 407 -7.46 14.98 -1.16
CA LEU A 407 -8.13 15.58 0.00
C LEU A 407 -9.29 14.67 0.47
N TRP A 408 -9.08 14.00 1.60
CA TRP A 408 -10.17 13.29 2.27
C TRP A 408 -10.90 14.23 3.22
N HIS A 409 -12.15 14.51 2.95
CA HIS A 409 -13.00 15.32 3.84
C HIS A 409 -14.31 14.61 4.18
N ALA A 410 -14.92 15.02 5.28
CA ALA A 410 -16.16 14.41 5.79
C ALA A 410 -17.37 14.54 4.84
N ARG A 411 -17.29 15.47 3.87
CA ARG A 411 -18.33 15.70 2.84
C ARG A 411 -18.02 15.01 1.52
N SER A 412 -17.51 13.76 1.55
CA SER A 412 -17.36 12.95 0.34
C SER A 412 -18.70 12.86 -0.39
N HIS A 413 -18.68 12.95 -1.72
CA HIS A 413 -19.87 12.88 -2.59
C HIS A 413 -20.76 11.65 -2.31
N PHE A 414 -20.15 10.54 -1.92
CA PHE A 414 -20.83 9.28 -1.61
C PHE A 414 -21.12 9.08 -0.11
N GLY A 415 -20.76 10.04 0.75
CA GLY A 415 -21.00 9.94 2.19
C GLY A 415 -22.50 9.78 2.50
N GLY A 416 -22.88 8.63 3.07
CA GLY A 416 -24.28 8.34 3.41
C GLY A 416 -25.18 7.81 2.29
N ARG A 417 -24.70 7.68 1.04
CA ARG A 417 -25.47 7.13 -0.09
C ARG A 417 -25.39 5.59 -0.14
N TRP A 418 -25.75 4.94 0.95
CA TRP A 418 -25.58 3.49 1.14
C TRP A 418 -26.26 2.64 0.08
N GLN A 419 -27.47 3.06 -0.36
CA GLN A 419 -28.20 2.38 -1.43
C GLN A 419 -27.41 2.38 -2.73
N THR A 420 -26.90 3.53 -3.14
CA THR A 420 -26.09 3.69 -4.36
C THR A 420 -24.84 2.81 -4.30
N ILE A 421 -24.13 2.82 -3.16
CA ILE A 421 -22.92 2.00 -2.93
C ILE A 421 -23.27 0.51 -3.09
N SER A 422 -24.31 0.03 -2.41
CA SER A 422 -24.72 -1.38 -2.50
C SER A 422 -25.09 -1.78 -3.92
N THR A 423 -25.89 -0.96 -4.60
CA THR A 423 -26.36 -1.26 -5.98
C THR A 423 -25.19 -1.30 -6.96
N ALA A 424 -24.27 -0.33 -6.88
CA ALA A 424 -23.10 -0.28 -7.75
C ALA A 424 -22.15 -1.47 -7.52
N LEU A 425 -21.89 -1.85 -6.26
CA LEU A 425 -21.05 -2.99 -5.96
C LEU A 425 -21.67 -4.34 -6.36
N ARG A 426 -22.99 -4.48 -6.28
CA ARG A 426 -23.70 -5.65 -6.81
C ARG A 426 -23.58 -5.70 -8.33
N TRP A 427 -23.75 -4.56 -9.00
CA TRP A 427 -23.54 -4.43 -10.44
C TRP A 427 -22.11 -4.87 -10.81
N LEU A 428 -21.11 -4.41 -10.06
CA LEU A 428 -19.71 -4.77 -10.27
C LEU A 428 -19.48 -6.29 -10.17
N LEU A 429 -20.03 -6.95 -9.15
CA LEU A 429 -19.92 -8.41 -9.00
C LEU A 429 -20.64 -9.18 -10.11
N ALA A 430 -21.69 -8.62 -10.69
CA ALA A 430 -22.41 -9.20 -11.84
C ALA A 430 -21.62 -9.03 -13.14
N ALA A 431 -21.01 -7.84 -13.36
CA ALA A 431 -20.20 -7.52 -14.53
C ALA A 431 -18.84 -8.25 -14.54
N TYR A 432 -18.32 -8.61 -13.35
CA TYR A 432 -17.02 -9.25 -13.18
C TYR A 432 -17.13 -10.55 -12.38
N PRO A 433 -17.67 -11.64 -12.99
CA PRO A 433 -17.85 -12.92 -12.31
C PRO A 433 -16.54 -13.55 -11.84
N GLU A 434 -15.39 -13.10 -12.37
CA GLU A 434 -14.05 -13.53 -11.96
C GLU A 434 -13.72 -13.22 -10.48
N PHE A 435 -14.43 -12.30 -9.84
CA PHE A 435 -14.33 -12.13 -8.39
C PHE A 435 -14.58 -13.42 -7.62
N ARG A 436 -15.44 -14.31 -8.14
CA ARG A 436 -15.72 -15.62 -7.51
C ARG A 436 -14.50 -16.55 -7.51
N LEU A 437 -13.57 -16.34 -8.44
CA LEU A 437 -12.31 -17.10 -8.51
C LEU A 437 -11.25 -16.57 -7.53
N VAL A 438 -11.50 -15.43 -6.90
CA VAL A 438 -10.60 -14.78 -5.95
C VAL A 438 -11.34 -14.58 -4.62
N PRO A 439 -11.40 -15.60 -3.73
CA PRO A 439 -12.24 -15.59 -2.52
C PRO A 439 -12.06 -14.34 -1.65
N ARG A 440 -10.81 -13.89 -1.46
CA ARG A 440 -10.50 -12.69 -0.70
C ARG A 440 -11.05 -11.42 -1.34
N GLY A 441 -10.97 -11.33 -2.67
CA GLY A 441 -11.52 -10.20 -3.44
C GLY A 441 -13.04 -10.15 -3.40
N PHE A 442 -13.70 -11.30 -3.63
CA PHE A 442 -15.14 -11.43 -3.49
C PHE A 442 -15.61 -11.04 -2.09
N ALA A 443 -14.96 -11.60 -1.05
CA ALA A 443 -15.31 -11.31 0.35
C ALA A 443 -15.21 -9.82 0.68
N ARG A 444 -14.19 -9.14 0.17
CA ARG A 444 -14.00 -7.69 0.33
C ARG A 444 -15.19 -6.90 -0.24
N VAL A 445 -15.60 -7.20 -1.46
CA VAL A 445 -16.73 -6.49 -2.11
C VAL A 445 -18.05 -6.87 -1.43
N ALA A 446 -18.26 -8.15 -1.14
CA ALA A 446 -19.45 -8.64 -0.42
C ALA A 446 -19.55 -8.03 0.99
N GLY A 447 -18.43 -7.88 1.69
CA GLY A 447 -18.37 -7.21 3.00
C GLY A 447 -18.70 -5.72 2.93
N GLN A 448 -18.29 -5.02 1.86
CA GLN A 448 -18.70 -3.63 1.62
C GLN A 448 -20.21 -3.53 1.33
N ILE A 449 -20.77 -4.45 0.53
CA ILE A 449 -22.22 -4.52 0.29
C ILE A 449 -22.95 -4.78 1.61
N ALA A 450 -22.49 -5.75 2.41
CA ALA A 450 -23.08 -6.05 3.72
C ALA A 450 -23.13 -4.82 4.63
N PHE A 451 -22.03 -4.08 4.70
CA PHE A 451 -21.96 -2.85 5.50
C PHE A 451 -22.91 -1.77 4.97
N ALA A 452 -22.95 -1.58 3.65
CA ALA A 452 -23.86 -0.60 3.03
C ALA A 452 -25.34 -0.95 3.26
N GLU A 453 -25.69 -2.24 3.18
CA GLU A 453 -27.06 -2.73 3.48
C GLU A 453 -27.40 -2.53 4.96
N ALA A 454 -26.47 -2.84 5.89
CA ALA A 454 -26.67 -2.60 7.32
C ALA A 454 -26.87 -1.12 7.62
N ALA A 455 -26.04 -0.25 7.03
CA ALA A 455 -26.11 1.19 7.20
C ALA A 455 -27.39 1.80 6.59
N ALA A 456 -27.96 1.16 5.57
CA ALA A 456 -29.24 1.50 4.98
C ALA A 456 -30.45 0.90 5.75
N GLY A 457 -30.22 0.18 6.87
CA GLY A 457 -31.27 -0.44 7.69
C GLY A 457 -31.84 -1.75 7.13
N ARG A 458 -31.30 -2.30 6.03
CA ARG A 458 -31.78 -3.54 5.39
C ARG A 458 -31.10 -4.76 6.01
N ARG A 459 -31.53 -5.11 7.23
CA ARG A 459 -30.88 -6.13 8.07
C ARG A 459 -30.76 -7.50 7.43
N ALA A 460 -31.80 -7.99 6.75
CA ALA A 460 -31.80 -9.31 6.12
C ALA A 460 -30.73 -9.39 5.01
N ALA A 461 -30.73 -8.41 4.10
CA ALA A 461 -29.73 -8.33 3.03
C ALA A 461 -28.30 -8.15 3.59
N ALA A 462 -28.15 -7.37 4.65
CA ALA A 462 -26.86 -7.18 5.31
C ALA A 462 -26.29 -8.51 5.85
N LEU A 463 -27.10 -9.30 6.51
CA LEU A 463 -26.70 -10.62 7.03
C LEU A 463 -26.40 -11.61 5.91
N GLU A 464 -27.22 -11.66 4.86
CA GLU A 464 -26.98 -12.51 3.70
C GLU A 464 -25.59 -12.24 3.07
N TRP A 465 -25.27 -10.97 2.81
CA TRP A 465 -24.02 -10.59 2.23
C TRP A 465 -22.84 -10.76 3.21
N ALA A 466 -23.05 -10.54 4.51
CA ALA A 466 -22.02 -10.81 5.54
C ALA A 466 -21.67 -12.31 5.58
N VAL A 467 -22.68 -13.19 5.54
CA VAL A 467 -22.47 -14.64 5.50
C VAL A 467 -21.76 -15.05 4.21
N ALA A 468 -22.14 -14.49 3.05
CA ALA A 468 -21.46 -14.75 1.79
C ALA A 468 -19.97 -14.33 1.84
N ALA A 469 -19.67 -13.16 2.41
CA ALA A 469 -18.31 -12.68 2.60
C ALA A 469 -17.50 -13.61 3.52
N LEU A 470 -18.06 -14.02 4.67
CA LEU A 470 -17.36 -14.87 5.63
C LEU A 470 -17.15 -16.31 5.13
N ARG A 471 -18.08 -16.83 4.31
CA ARG A 471 -17.91 -18.13 3.65
C ARG A 471 -16.76 -18.11 2.65
N ALA A 472 -16.58 -16.99 1.94
CA ALA A 472 -15.49 -16.83 0.99
C ALA A 472 -14.15 -16.55 1.69
N HIS A 473 -14.16 -15.72 2.75
CA HIS A 473 -12.97 -15.38 3.55
C HIS A 473 -13.36 -15.03 4.98
N PRO A 474 -13.16 -15.95 5.96
CA PRO A 474 -13.56 -15.74 7.36
C PRO A 474 -12.92 -14.50 8.03
N GLY A 475 -11.75 -14.05 7.55
CA GLY A 475 -11.06 -12.85 8.04
C GLY A 475 -11.57 -11.52 7.50
N GLU A 476 -12.70 -11.46 6.78
CA GLU A 476 -13.20 -10.20 6.22
C GLU A 476 -13.85 -9.31 7.30
N ALA A 477 -13.09 -8.32 7.75
CA ALA A 477 -13.48 -7.43 8.85
C ALA A 477 -14.78 -6.64 8.58
N ARG A 478 -15.07 -6.29 7.31
CA ARG A 478 -16.28 -5.51 6.96
C ARG A 478 -17.55 -6.29 7.22
N ALA A 479 -17.52 -7.62 7.10
CA ALA A 479 -18.65 -8.48 7.42
C ALA A 479 -19.00 -8.44 8.92
N TYR A 480 -17.99 -8.44 9.78
CA TYR A 480 -18.18 -8.28 11.24
C TYR A 480 -18.68 -6.88 11.59
N LEU A 481 -18.15 -5.84 10.93
CA LEU A 481 -18.63 -4.47 11.11
C LEU A 481 -20.09 -4.32 10.66
N ALA A 482 -20.47 -4.98 9.55
CA ALA A 482 -21.86 -5.02 9.08
C ALA A 482 -22.78 -5.68 10.12
N ALA A 483 -22.36 -6.80 10.70
CA ALA A 483 -23.10 -7.46 11.77
C ALA A 483 -23.28 -6.56 12.99
N ALA A 484 -22.23 -5.87 13.43
CA ALA A 484 -22.28 -4.92 14.54
C ALA A 484 -23.27 -3.76 14.26
N VAL A 485 -23.25 -3.21 13.04
CA VAL A 485 -24.21 -2.16 12.62
C VAL A 485 -25.63 -2.71 12.60
N THR A 486 -25.84 -3.93 12.11
CA THR A 486 -27.14 -4.62 12.11
C THR A 486 -27.69 -4.82 13.52
N CYS A 487 -26.80 -5.02 14.51
CA CYS A 487 -27.14 -5.12 15.94
C CYS A 487 -27.31 -3.76 16.65
N GLY A 488 -27.22 -2.64 15.92
CA GLY A 488 -27.55 -1.30 16.46
C GLY A 488 -26.36 -0.36 16.65
N LEU A 489 -25.13 -0.75 16.29
CA LEU A 489 -23.98 0.18 16.31
C LEU A 489 -24.17 1.23 15.19
N PRO A 490 -24.17 2.55 15.51
CA PRO A 490 -24.34 3.56 14.47
C PRO A 490 -23.21 3.52 13.42
N PRO A 491 -23.52 3.50 12.10
CA PRO A 491 -22.52 3.43 11.04
C PRO A 491 -21.49 4.56 11.13
N GLY A 492 -21.92 5.77 11.51
CA GLY A 492 -21.02 6.92 11.68
C GLY A 492 -19.94 6.74 12.76
N VAL A 493 -20.18 5.93 13.78
CA VAL A 493 -19.17 5.61 14.80
C VAL A 493 -18.07 4.75 14.17
N VAL A 494 -18.47 3.73 13.42
CA VAL A 494 -17.54 2.84 12.71
C VAL A 494 -16.66 3.63 11.73
N LEU A 495 -17.29 4.48 10.90
CA LEU A 495 -16.57 5.30 9.92
C LEU A 495 -15.56 6.24 10.59
N ARG A 496 -15.96 6.96 11.65
CA ARG A 496 -15.03 7.84 12.39
C ARG A 496 -13.85 7.06 12.98
N ALA A 497 -14.08 5.85 13.50
CA ALA A 497 -13.02 5.00 14.02
C ALA A 497 -12.05 4.52 12.94
N LEU A 498 -12.55 4.19 11.74
CA LEU A 498 -11.73 3.81 10.58
C LEU A 498 -10.93 5.00 10.05
N HIS A 499 -11.58 6.17 9.89
CA HIS A 499 -10.93 7.39 9.38
C HIS A 499 -9.79 7.87 10.29
N ARG A 500 -9.96 7.80 11.63
CA ARG A 500 -8.86 8.13 12.58
C ARG A 500 -7.62 7.23 12.39
N ARG A 501 -7.80 6.04 11.83
CA ARG A 501 -6.72 5.09 11.53
C ARG A 501 -6.25 5.18 10.07
N GLY A 502 -6.68 6.22 9.34
CA GLY A 502 -6.36 6.38 7.91
C GLY A 502 -6.93 5.28 7.00
N ARG A 503 -8.03 4.62 7.43
CA ARG A 503 -8.65 3.53 6.67
C ARG A 503 -10.04 3.94 6.19
N GLY A 504 -10.38 3.56 4.94
CA GLY A 504 -11.73 3.56 4.41
C GLY A 504 -12.44 2.22 4.67
N LEU A 505 -13.70 2.13 4.24
CA LEU A 505 -14.46 0.87 4.23
C LEU A 505 -13.99 -0.06 3.11
#